data_557100a1ca4bbc32eec8cb1b420261ce
#
_entry.id   557100a1ca4bbc32eec8cb1b420261ce
#
_cell.length_a   1.000
_cell.length_b   1.000
_cell.length_c   1.000
_cell.angle_alpha   90.00
_cell.angle_beta   90.00
_cell.angle_gamma   90.00
#
_symmetry.space_group_name_H-M   'P 1'
#
loop_
_entity.id
_entity.type
_entity.pdbx_description
1 polymer ?
#
loop_
_entity_poly.entity_id
_entity_poly.type
_entity_poly.pdbx_seq_one_letter_code
_entity_poly.pdbx_strand_id
1 'polypeptide(L)'
;MTEIHGEAPAPPEKGRLTRAWESDFFWKFRRSPVAVISAIVVLILVSASVFAPLIAPYNPFDPASLNLMNGFSKPMHPNEFTGDVFWLGTDDQGRDVFSTILYGMRVSLFVGFAAVLFALILGVTLGLVAAYIGGWTETIIMRIADVQLTFPAILVAMLIFGIAKGVTPVEYRDQMAIWVLILAIGLSDWVQFARVVRGAT
;
A
#
# COMPACT_ATOMS: atom_id res chain seq x y z
N MET A 1 -23.32 67.81 -5.02
CA MET A 1 -23.05 66.86 -3.92
C MET A 1 -22.79 65.53 -4.54
N THR A 2 -21.51 65.22 -4.70
CA THR A 2 -21.07 63.96 -5.32
C THR A 2 -20.67 63.02 -4.16
N GLU A 3 -21.52 62.04 -3.89
CA GLU A 3 -21.20 61.00 -2.89
C GLU A 3 -20.09 60.12 -3.43
N ILE A 4 -18.94 60.17 -2.77
CA ILE A 4 -17.82 59.26 -3.01
C ILE A 4 -18.15 57.96 -2.26
N HIS A 5 -18.64 56.97 -2.99
CA HIS A 5 -18.69 55.58 -2.47
C HIS A 5 -17.27 55.08 -2.28
N GLY A 6 -16.79 55.12 -1.04
CA GLY A 6 -15.55 54.47 -0.64
C GLY A 6 -15.71 52.95 -0.78
N GLU A 7 -14.99 52.39 -1.74
CA GLU A 7 -14.87 50.96 -1.95
C GLU A 7 -14.26 50.34 -0.69
N ALA A 8 -15.00 49.42 -0.04
CA ALA A 8 -14.54 48.71 1.15
C ALA A 8 -13.27 47.91 0.81
N PRO A 9 -12.24 47.94 1.66
CA PRO A 9 -10.99 47.23 1.38
C PRO A 9 -11.27 45.73 1.19
N ALA A 10 -10.72 45.19 0.12
CA ALA A 10 -10.83 43.77 -0.20
C ALA A 10 -10.35 42.90 1.00
N PRO A 11 -11.07 41.86 1.38
CA PRO A 11 -10.68 41.00 2.50
C PRO A 11 -9.29 40.41 2.22
N PRO A 12 -8.44 40.26 3.26
CA PRO A 12 -7.08 39.77 3.10
C PRO A 12 -7.10 38.39 2.46
N GLU A 13 -6.21 38.17 1.48
CA GLU A 13 -6.08 36.86 0.81
C GLU A 13 -5.72 35.79 1.84
N LYS A 14 -6.66 34.87 2.08
CA LYS A 14 -6.45 33.73 2.96
C LYS A 14 -5.32 32.84 2.39
N GLY A 15 -4.32 32.53 3.20
CA GLY A 15 -3.21 31.69 2.81
C GLY A 15 -3.69 30.32 2.28
N ARG A 16 -2.87 29.67 1.41
CA ARG A 16 -3.20 28.37 0.81
C ARG A 16 -3.58 27.30 1.84
N LEU A 17 -2.97 27.33 3.03
CA LEU A 17 -3.25 26.40 4.13
C LEU A 17 -4.63 26.66 4.76
N THR A 18 -5.05 27.93 4.92
CA THR A 18 -6.37 28.27 5.44
C THR A 18 -7.48 27.92 4.47
N ARG A 19 -7.28 28.09 3.15
CA ARG A 19 -8.23 27.63 2.12
C ARG A 19 -8.38 26.11 2.09
N ALA A 20 -7.29 25.36 2.25
CA ALA A 20 -7.36 23.90 2.34
C ALA A 20 -8.11 23.44 3.60
N TRP A 21 -7.86 24.10 4.72
CA TRP A 21 -8.49 23.77 6.03
C TRP A 21 -9.97 24.12 6.08
N GLU A 22 -10.42 25.14 5.36
CA GLU A 22 -11.81 25.58 5.22
C GLU A 22 -12.53 24.90 4.04
N SER A 23 -11.86 23.97 3.32
CA SER A 23 -12.50 23.27 2.20
C SER A 23 -13.65 22.37 2.69
N ASP A 24 -14.71 22.27 1.89
CA ASP A 24 -15.87 21.40 2.16
C ASP A 24 -15.49 19.97 2.45
N PHE A 25 -14.37 19.52 1.88
CA PHE A 25 -13.81 18.19 2.11
C PHE A 25 -13.36 18.00 3.57
N PHE A 26 -12.55 18.92 4.11
CA PHE A 26 -12.08 18.85 5.50
C PHE A 26 -13.22 19.03 6.50
N TRP A 27 -14.18 19.90 6.18
CA TRP A 27 -15.35 20.09 7.03
C TRP A 27 -16.20 18.81 7.12
N LYS A 28 -16.49 18.15 5.97
CA LYS A 28 -17.23 16.87 5.92
C LYS A 28 -16.44 15.75 6.61
N PHE A 29 -15.11 15.69 6.38
CA PHE A 29 -14.23 14.70 7.00
C PHE A 29 -14.29 14.76 8.53
N ARG A 30 -14.11 15.97 9.12
CA ARG A 30 -14.15 16.18 10.57
C ARG A 30 -15.50 15.84 11.20
N ARG A 31 -16.57 15.99 10.46
CA ARG A 31 -17.93 15.74 10.94
C ARG A 31 -18.34 14.26 10.85
N SER A 32 -17.56 13.45 10.16
CA SER A 32 -17.75 12.00 10.08
C SER A 32 -16.85 11.29 11.09
N PRO A 33 -17.39 10.80 12.22
CA PRO A 33 -16.59 10.08 13.22
C PRO A 33 -15.92 8.84 12.64
N VAL A 34 -16.60 8.16 11.70
CA VAL A 34 -16.05 6.98 11.01
C VAL A 34 -14.80 7.36 10.21
N ALA A 35 -14.84 8.45 9.45
CA ALA A 35 -13.70 8.89 8.64
C ALA A 35 -12.51 9.28 9.53
N VAL A 36 -12.76 9.98 10.64
CA VAL A 36 -11.71 10.38 11.59
C VAL A 36 -11.08 9.17 12.26
N ILE A 37 -11.90 8.24 12.77
CA ILE A 37 -11.39 7.01 13.41
C ILE A 37 -10.58 6.19 12.41
N SER A 38 -11.09 5.99 11.18
CA SER A 38 -10.37 5.25 10.14
C SER A 38 -9.04 5.89 9.80
N ALA A 39 -8.99 7.22 9.69
CA ALA A 39 -7.74 7.93 9.44
C ALA A 39 -6.73 7.78 10.58
N ILE A 40 -7.19 7.81 11.83
CA ILE A 40 -6.34 7.58 13.01
C ILE A 40 -5.79 6.16 12.98
N VAL A 41 -6.62 5.16 12.72
CA VAL A 41 -6.20 3.76 12.65
C VAL A 41 -5.14 3.57 11.55
N VAL A 42 -5.39 4.11 10.35
CA VAL A 42 -4.42 4.06 9.24
C VAL A 42 -3.11 4.75 9.63
N LEU A 43 -3.18 5.92 10.28
CA LEU A 43 -2.00 6.65 10.72
C LEU A 43 -1.18 5.84 11.74
N ILE A 44 -1.85 5.19 12.69
CA ILE A 44 -1.20 4.32 13.68
C ILE A 44 -0.51 3.14 12.98
N LEU A 45 -1.19 2.45 12.07
CA LEU A 45 -0.64 1.31 11.35
C LEU A 45 0.57 1.71 10.48
N VAL A 46 0.46 2.81 9.74
CA VAL A 46 1.56 3.32 8.91
C VAL A 46 2.74 3.73 9.80
N SER A 47 2.48 4.44 10.90
CA SER A 47 3.54 4.86 11.82
C SER A 47 4.22 3.65 12.47
N ALA A 48 3.45 2.67 12.95
CA ALA A 48 3.98 1.42 13.52
C ALA A 48 4.85 0.66 12.50
N SER A 49 4.43 0.62 11.24
CA SER A 49 5.18 0.01 10.15
C SER A 49 6.50 0.74 9.86
N VAL A 50 6.47 2.07 9.76
CA VAL A 50 7.68 2.88 9.47
C VAL A 50 8.68 2.77 10.63
N PHE A 51 8.21 2.86 11.86
CA PHE A 51 9.01 2.79 13.07
C PHE A 51 9.21 1.36 13.61
N ALA A 52 8.85 0.33 12.85
CA ALA A 52 9.03 -1.07 13.23
C ALA A 52 10.44 -1.38 13.77
N PRO A 53 11.56 -0.93 13.17
CA PRO A 53 12.90 -1.19 13.69
C PRO A 53 13.19 -0.58 15.07
N LEU A 54 12.40 0.43 15.50
CA LEU A 54 12.55 1.10 16.80
C LEU A 54 11.60 0.53 17.84
N ILE A 55 10.46 -0.01 17.40
CA ILE A 55 9.38 -0.49 18.29
C ILE A 55 9.51 -1.99 18.54
N ALA A 56 9.94 -2.76 17.53
CA ALA A 56 10.07 -4.20 17.62
C ALA A 56 11.22 -4.60 18.56
N PRO A 57 10.99 -5.44 19.57
CA PRO A 57 12.05 -5.92 20.46
C PRO A 57 13.11 -6.74 19.75
N TYR A 58 12.72 -7.47 18.70
CA TYR A 58 13.59 -8.38 17.97
C TYR A 58 13.48 -8.14 16.47
N ASN A 59 14.54 -8.47 15.71
CA ASN A 59 14.48 -8.50 14.26
C ASN A 59 14.13 -9.93 13.80
N PRO A 60 12.92 -10.23 13.35
CA PRO A 60 12.49 -11.59 13.00
C PRO A 60 13.16 -12.15 11.74
N PHE A 61 13.90 -11.31 10.99
CA PHE A 61 14.65 -11.69 9.79
C PHE A 61 16.14 -11.84 10.03
N ASP A 62 16.62 -11.60 11.25
CA ASP A 62 18.01 -11.83 11.64
C ASP A 62 18.16 -13.26 12.20
N PRO A 63 18.89 -14.15 11.49
CA PRO A 63 19.12 -15.51 11.98
C PRO A 63 19.77 -15.59 13.36
N ALA A 64 20.56 -14.55 13.74
CA ALA A 64 21.21 -14.48 15.04
C ALA A 64 20.22 -14.27 16.21
N SER A 65 19.04 -13.71 15.92
CA SER A 65 17.98 -13.50 16.91
C SER A 65 17.05 -14.72 17.08
N LEU A 66 17.20 -15.77 16.25
CA LEU A 66 16.35 -16.93 16.26
C LEU A 66 16.86 -17.96 17.28
N ASN A 67 15.99 -18.29 18.23
CA ASN A 67 16.26 -19.37 19.17
C ASN A 67 15.09 -20.37 19.14
N LEU A 68 15.36 -21.56 18.59
CA LEU A 68 14.35 -22.63 18.48
C LEU A 68 13.80 -23.09 19.83
N MET A 69 14.54 -22.87 20.93
CA MET A 69 14.04 -23.15 22.28
C MET A 69 12.89 -22.21 22.69
N ASN A 70 12.76 -21.07 22.02
CA ASN A 70 11.63 -20.16 22.21
C ASN A 70 10.40 -20.53 21.37
N GLY A 71 10.45 -21.64 20.60
CA GLY A 71 9.33 -22.07 19.78
C GLY A 71 8.05 -22.26 20.59
N PHE A 72 6.91 -21.77 20.07
CA PHE A 72 5.59 -21.88 20.71
C PHE A 72 5.49 -21.29 22.12
N SER A 73 6.33 -20.30 22.47
CA SER A 73 6.20 -19.59 23.77
C SER A 73 4.84 -18.92 23.87
N LYS A 74 4.21 -19.05 25.04
CA LYS A 74 2.90 -18.47 25.31
C LYS A 74 3.01 -16.93 25.44
N PRO A 75 1.98 -16.17 25.00
CA PRO A 75 1.94 -14.72 25.21
C PRO A 75 2.06 -14.34 26.69
N MET A 76 2.91 -13.35 27.00
CA MET A 76 3.09 -12.76 28.32
C MET A 76 3.53 -13.74 29.43
N HIS A 77 4.02 -14.91 29.05
CA HIS A 77 4.55 -15.90 30.00
C HIS A 77 6.04 -16.14 29.74
N PRO A 78 6.85 -16.32 30.79
CA PRO A 78 8.24 -16.71 30.64
C PRO A 78 8.33 -18.08 29.94
N ASN A 79 9.24 -18.18 28.96
CA ASN A 79 9.54 -19.47 28.35
C ASN A 79 10.22 -20.38 29.39
N GLU A 80 9.84 -21.64 29.40
CA GLU A 80 10.33 -22.62 30.39
C GLU A 80 11.83 -22.93 30.26
N PHE A 81 12.40 -22.70 29.07
CA PHE A 81 13.80 -23.03 28.76
C PHE A 81 14.72 -21.81 28.81
N THR A 82 14.25 -20.65 28.32
CA THR A 82 15.08 -19.45 28.16
C THR A 82 14.75 -18.37 29.17
N GLY A 83 13.53 -18.40 29.76
CA GLY A 83 13.02 -17.35 30.64
C GLY A 83 12.55 -16.10 29.91
N ASP A 84 12.65 -16.04 28.58
CA ASP A 84 12.24 -14.89 27.77
C ASP A 84 10.72 -14.72 27.77
N VAL A 85 10.26 -13.45 27.77
CA VAL A 85 8.85 -13.10 27.74
C VAL A 85 8.52 -12.41 26.43
N PHE A 86 7.54 -12.94 25.70
CA PHE A 86 7.07 -12.39 24.41
C PHE A 86 5.65 -11.87 24.53
N TRP A 87 5.37 -10.68 24.04
CA TRP A 87 4.05 -10.04 24.18
C TRP A 87 2.93 -10.82 23.53
N LEU A 88 3.13 -11.28 22.30
CA LEU A 88 2.18 -12.11 21.56
C LEU A 88 2.64 -13.58 21.42
N GLY A 89 3.67 -13.98 22.16
CA GLY A 89 4.27 -15.29 22.02
C GLY A 89 5.17 -15.40 20.80
N THR A 90 5.55 -16.64 20.46
CA THR A 90 6.45 -16.94 19.34
C THR A 90 5.83 -17.96 18.40
N ASP A 91 6.33 -18.00 17.17
CA ASP A 91 5.97 -19.04 16.19
C ASP A 91 6.76 -20.35 16.40
N ASP A 92 6.62 -21.28 15.47
CA ASP A 92 7.30 -22.58 15.46
C ASP A 92 8.83 -22.48 15.32
N GLN A 93 9.33 -21.36 14.84
CA GLN A 93 10.77 -21.08 14.68
C GLN A 93 11.35 -20.23 15.83
N GLY A 94 10.55 -19.91 16.84
CA GLY A 94 10.95 -19.07 17.97
C GLY A 94 10.99 -17.57 17.65
N ARG A 95 10.38 -17.13 16.52
CA ARG A 95 10.31 -15.71 16.16
C ARG A 95 9.22 -15.03 16.97
N ASP A 96 9.51 -13.85 17.53
CA ASP A 96 8.51 -13.02 18.20
C ASP A 96 7.40 -12.59 17.23
N VAL A 97 6.18 -12.99 17.55
CA VAL A 97 5.00 -12.72 16.71
C VAL A 97 4.73 -11.21 16.60
N PHE A 98 4.92 -10.45 17.68
CA PHE A 98 4.72 -8.99 17.65
C PHE A 98 5.68 -8.30 16.68
N SER A 99 6.97 -8.62 16.77
CA SER A 99 8.00 -8.12 15.85
C SER A 99 7.72 -8.54 14.41
N THR A 100 7.31 -9.79 14.20
CA THR A 100 6.97 -10.32 12.87
C THR A 100 5.79 -9.58 12.24
N ILE A 101 4.76 -9.22 13.02
CA ILE A 101 3.64 -8.42 12.55
C ILE A 101 4.11 -7.02 12.12
N LEU A 102 4.93 -6.34 12.93
CA LEU A 102 5.42 -4.99 12.63
C LEU A 102 6.25 -4.96 11.34
N TYR A 103 7.20 -5.87 11.20
CA TYR A 103 8.04 -5.97 10.01
C TYR A 103 7.25 -6.45 8.79
N GLY A 104 6.35 -7.42 8.96
CA GLY A 104 5.47 -7.90 7.88
C GLY A 104 4.56 -6.80 7.35
N MET A 105 4.00 -5.97 8.24
CA MET A 105 3.19 -4.81 7.86
C MET A 105 3.99 -3.80 7.02
N ARG A 106 5.26 -3.57 7.34
CA ARG A 106 6.16 -2.69 6.56
C ARG A 106 6.31 -3.19 5.12
N VAL A 107 6.57 -4.48 4.95
CA VAL A 107 6.69 -5.10 3.61
C VAL A 107 5.36 -5.03 2.87
N SER A 108 4.26 -5.36 3.53
CA SER A 108 2.92 -5.35 2.92
C SER A 108 2.50 -3.95 2.46
N LEU A 109 2.71 -2.91 3.27
CA LEU A 109 2.40 -1.53 2.89
C LEU A 109 3.28 -1.05 1.74
N PHE A 110 4.58 -1.37 1.76
CA PHE A 110 5.48 -1.02 0.66
C PHE A 110 5.06 -1.67 -0.65
N VAL A 111 4.83 -2.99 -0.64
CA VAL A 111 4.41 -3.74 -1.82
C VAL A 111 3.05 -3.24 -2.33
N GLY A 112 2.07 -3.06 -1.44
CA GLY A 112 0.75 -2.58 -1.83
C GLY A 112 0.79 -1.19 -2.45
N PHE A 113 1.51 -0.24 -1.82
CA PHE A 113 1.64 1.12 -2.35
C PHE A 113 2.37 1.15 -3.71
N ALA A 114 3.48 0.42 -3.83
CA ALA A 114 4.25 0.35 -5.07
C ALA A 114 3.45 -0.31 -6.20
N ALA A 115 2.70 -1.38 -5.90
CA ALA A 115 1.85 -2.06 -6.87
C ALA A 115 0.70 -1.17 -7.37
N VAL A 116 0.02 -0.46 -6.45
CA VAL A 116 -1.05 0.48 -6.82
C VAL A 116 -0.49 1.64 -7.65
N LEU A 117 0.66 2.19 -7.29
CA LEU A 117 1.30 3.26 -8.07
C LEU A 117 1.65 2.78 -9.48
N PHE A 118 2.21 1.58 -9.62
CA PHE A 118 2.49 0.97 -10.92
C PHE A 118 1.20 0.75 -11.73
N ALA A 119 0.16 0.16 -11.13
CA ALA A 119 -1.14 -0.05 -11.75
C ALA A 119 -1.79 1.27 -12.19
N LEU A 120 -1.71 2.30 -11.37
CA LEU A 120 -2.23 3.64 -11.66
C LEU A 120 -1.54 4.26 -12.87
N ILE A 121 -0.19 4.28 -12.88
CA ILE A 121 0.59 4.84 -13.98
C ILE A 121 0.26 4.10 -15.28
N LEU A 122 0.31 2.78 -15.28
CA LEU A 122 0.03 1.96 -16.45
C LEU A 122 -1.44 2.10 -16.90
N GLY A 123 -2.38 2.02 -15.97
CA GLY A 123 -3.81 2.10 -16.28
C GLY A 123 -4.23 3.48 -16.77
N VAL A 124 -3.76 4.56 -16.14
CA VAL A 124 -4.06 5.93 -16.58
C VAL A 124 -3.48 6.18 -17.97
N THR A 125 -2.22 5.81 -18.21
CA THR A 125 -1.60 6.02 -19.52
C THR A 125 -2.32 5.24 -20.62
N LEU A 126 -2.61 3.96 -20.42
CA LEU A 126 -3.33 3.15 -21.40
C LEU A 126 -4.78 3.59 -21.57
N GLY A 127 -5.46 3.99 -20.49
CA GLY A 127 -6.81 4.53 -20.54
C GLY A 127 -6.89 5.84 -21.32
N LEU A 128 -5.96 6.77 -21.13
CA LEU A 128 -5.87 8.02 -21.89
C LEU A 128 -5.54 7.77 -23.36
N VAL A 129 -4.60 6.88 -23.65
CA VAL A 129 -4.25 6.49 -25.04
C VAL A 129 -5.47 5.91 -25.73
N ALA A 130 -6.20 5.01 -25.07
CA ALA A 130 -7.41 4.42 -25.61
C ALA A 130 -8.50 5.48 -25.90
N ALA A 131 -8.74 6.40 -24.96
CA ALA A 131 -9.76 7.41 -25.10
C ALA A 131 -9.38 8.49 -26.15
N TYR A 132 -8.11 8.94 -26.17
CA TYR A 132 -7.68 10.03 -27.05
C TYR A 132 -7.52 9.60 -28.51
N ILE A 133 -6.95 8.41 -28.78
CA ILE A 133 -6.74 7.90 -30.14
C ILE A 133 -8.03 7.27 -30.70
N GLY A 134 -8.78 6.56 -29.82
CA GLY A 134 -10.04 5.91 -30.20
C GLY A 134 -9.88 4.76 -31.21
N GLY A 135 -11.00 4.34 -31.83
CA GLY A 135 -11.04 3.39 -32.91
C GLY A 135 -10.39 2.03 -32.59
N TRP A 136 -9.48 1.60 -33.44
CA TRP A 136 -8.78 0.31 -33.30
C TRP A 136 -7.90 0.24 -32.05
N THR A 137 -7.24 1.35 -31.69
CA THR A 137 -6.36 1.41 -30.50
C THR A 137 -7.17 1.17 -29.23
N GLU A 138 -8.29 1.86 -29.09
CA GLU A 138 -9.22 1.64 -27.98
C GLU A 138 -9.69 0.20 -27.93
N THR A 139 -10.13 -0.34 -29.07
CA THR A 139 -10.63 -1.71 -29.16
C THR A 139 -9.58 -2.73 -28.71
N ILE A 140 -8.32 -2.59 -29.13
CA ILE A 140 -7.25 -3.51 -28.76
C ILE A 140 -6.95 -3.41 -27.27
N ILE A 141 -6.75 -2.20 -26.73
CA ILE A 141 -6.42 -2.01 -25.32
C ILE A 141 -7.53 -2.57 -24.43
N MET A 142 -8.80 -2.24 -24.73
CA MET A 142 -9.94 -2.73 -23.94
C MET A 142 -10.13 -4.24 -24.10
N ARG A 143 -9.84 -4.83 -25.28
CA ARG A 143 -9.91 -6.27 -25.46
C ARG A 143 -8.84 -7.00 -24.63
N ILE A 144 -7.61 -6.47 -24.58
CA ILE A 144 -6.57 -7.02 -23.70
C ILE A 144 -7.01 -6.92 -22.24
N ALA A 145 -7.58 -5.78 -21.83
CA ALA A 145 -8.12 -5.60 -20.51
C ALA A 145 -9.24 -6.61 -20.17
N ASP A 146 -10.14 -6.87 -21.13
CA ASP A 146 -11.22 -7.85 -20.96
C ASP A 146 -10.70 -9.28 -20.81
N VAL A 147 -9.75 -9.66 -21.64
CA VAL A 147 -9.10 -10.98 -21.57
C VAL A 147 -8.40 -11.14 -20.22
N GLN A 148 -7.67 -10.13 -19.77
CA GLN A 148 -6.96 -10.20 -18.50
C GLN A 148 -7.89 -10.37 -17.30
N LEU A 149 -9.07 -9.75 -17.29
CA LEU A 149 -10.05 -9.92 -16.21
C LEU A 149 -10.69 -11.32 -16.16
N THR A 150 -10.60 -12.10 -17.23
CA THR A 150 -11.06 -13.49 -17.21
C THR A 150 -10.11 -14.42 -16.46
N PHE A 151 -8.83 -14.01 -16.31
CA PHE A 151 -7.85 -14.76 -15.55
C PHE A 151 -7.85 -14.36 -14.08
N PRO A 152 -7.96 -15.30 -13.14
CA PRO A 152 -7.77 -15.01 -11.73
C PRO A 152 -6.39 -14.38 -11.48
N ALA A 153 -6.35 -13.23 -10.77
CA ALA A 153 -5.11 -12.50 -10.50
C ALA A 153 -4.01 -13.38 -9.86
N ILE A 154 -4.42 -14.35 -9.05
CA ILE A 154 -3.48 -15.28 -8.41
C ILE A 154 -2.75 -16.17 -9.44
N LEU A 155 -3.40 -16.58 -10.52
CA LEU A 155 -2.76 -17.39 -11.56
C LEU A 155 -1.74 -16.56 -12.36
N VAL A 156 -2.06 -15.30 -12.65
CA VAL A 156 -1.13 -14.36 -13.28
C VAL A 156 0.09 -14.13 -12.39
N ALA A 157 -0.13 -13.92 -11.09
CA ALA A 157 0.95 -13.77 -10.12
C ALA A 157 1.85 -15.02 -10.04
N MET A 158 1.24 -16.22 -9.99
CA MET A 158 2.00 -17.48 -9.97
C MET A 158 2.79 -17.71 -11.26
N LEU A 159 2.24 -17.34 -12.41
CA LEU A 159 2.93 -17.43 -13.68
C LEU A 159 4.16 -16.50 -13.71
N ILE A 160 3.99 -15.24 -13.36
CA ILE A 160 5.08 -14.26 -13.31
C ILE A 160 6.16 -14.73 -12.33
N PHE A 161 5.76 -15.18 -11.13
CA PHE A 161 6.69 -15.71 -10.13
C PHE A 161 7.43 -16.94 -10.62
N GLY A 162 6.74 -17.89 -11.29
CA GLY A 162 7.34 -19.09 -11.87
C GLY A 162 8.40 -18.79 -12.93
N ILE A 163 8.09 -17.84 -13.84
CA ILE A 163 9.04 -17.38 -14.87
C ILE A 163 10.24 -16.68 -14.19
N ALA A 164 9.99 -15.75 -13.28
CA ALA A 164 11.04 -15.02 -12.59
C ALA A 164 11.98 -15.96 -11.82
N LYS A 165 11.42 -16.95 -11.13
CA LYS A 165 12.20 -17.96 -10.40
C LYS A 165 13.05 -18.84 -11.34
N GLY A 166 12.57 -19.10 -12.57
CA GLY A 166 13.30 -19.89 -13.56
C GLY A 166 14.52 -19.17 -14.13
N VAL A 167 14.46 -17.84 -14.28
CA VAL A 167 15.55 -17.04 -14.87
C VAL A 167 16.47 -16.40 -13.82
N THR A 168 16.06 -16.35 -12.55
CA THR A 168 16.83 -15.68 -11.49
C THR A 168 17.74 -16.68 -10.77
N PRO A 169 19.06 -16.39 -10.63
CA PRO A 169 19.97 -17.14 -9.80
C PRO A 169 19.47 -17.25 -8.34
N VAL A 170 19.77 -18.36 -7.67
CA VAL A 170 19.28 -18.65 -6.32
C VAL A 170 19.58 -17.54 -5.31
N GLU A 171 20.75 -16.93 -5.44
CA GLU A 171 21.26 -15.86 -4.55
C GLU A 171 20.38 -14.59 -4.54
N TYR A 172 19.68 -14.29 -5.65
CA TYR A 172 18.88 -13.07 -5.82
C TYR A 172 17.38 -13.30 -5.70
N ARG A 173 16.93 -14.54 -5.46
CA ARG A 173 15.51 -14.89 -5.47
C ARG A 173 14.69 -14.16 -4.41
N ASP A 174 15.24 -13.98 -3.23
CA ASP A 174 14.52 -13.32 -2.13
C ASP A 174 14.32 -11.82 -2.41
N GLN A 175 15.34 -11.17 -2.97
CA GLN A 175 15.24 -9.76 -3.37
C GLN A 175 14.28 -9.56 -4.54
N MET A 176 14.29 -10.49 -5.51
CA MET A 176 13.41 -10.46 -6.66
C MET A 176 11.94 -10.73 -6.30
N ALA A 177 11.67 -11.49 -5.24
CA ALA A 177 10.31 -11.87 -4.86
C ALA A 177 9.42 -10.65 -4.63
N ILE A 178 9.91 -9.60 -3.98
CA ILE A 178 9.18 -8.36 -3.72
C ILE A 178 8.84 -7.65 -5.02
N TRP A 179 9.80 -7.52 -5.95
CA TRP A 179 9.58 -6.86 -7.24
C TRP A 179 8.62 -7.63 -8.13
N VAL A 180 8.75 -8.95 -8.15
CA VAL A 180 7.83 -9.84 -8.89
C VAL A 180 6.41 -9.69 -8.34
N LEU A 181 6.25 -9.60 -7.03
CA LEU A 181 4.95 -9.41 -6.40
C LEU A 181 4.32 -8.05 -6.75
N ILE A 182 5.12 -6.98 -6.73
CA ILE A 182 4.69 -5.64 -7.15
C ILE A 182 4.22 -5.65 -8.61
N LEU A 183 5.01 -6.25 -9.50
CA LEU A 183 4.65 -6.35 -10.91
C LEU A 183 3.41 -7.21 -11.13
N ALA A 184 3.28 -8.34 -10.44
CA ALA A 184 2.15 -9.24 -10.57
C ALA A 184 0.84 -8.58 -10.14
N ILE A 185 0.81 -7.91 -8.98
CA ILE A 185 -0.36 -7.20 -8.48
C ILE A 185 -0.67 -6.00 -9.40
N GLY A 186 0.33 -5.18 -9.70
CA GLY A 186 0.12 -3.99 -10.51
C GLY A 186 -0.32 -4.31 -11.94
N LEU A 187 0.22 -5.40 -12.52
CA LEU A 187 -0.21 -5.88 -13.84
C LEU A 187 -1.61 -6.51 -13.81
N SER A 188 -2.10 -6.92 -12.67
CA SER A 188 -3.48 -7.39 -12.52
C SER A 188 -4.48 -6.23 -12.38
N ASP A 189 -4.09 -5.15 -11.71
CA ASP A 189 -5.02 -4.09 -11.32
C ASP A 189 -5.08 -2.89 -12.28
N TRP A 190 -4.13 -2.74 -13.22
CA TRP A 190 -4.12 -1.60 -14.16
C TRP A 190 -5.42 -1.47 -14.97
N VAL A 191 -6.09 -2.59 -15.25
CA VAL A 191 -7.33 -2.64 -16.04
C VAL A 191 -8.43 -1.79 -15.40
N GLN A 192 -8.56 -1.82 -14.09
CA GLN A 192 -9.57 -1.04 -13.36
C GLN A 192 -9.35 0.45 -13.57
N PHE A 193 -8.12 0.93 -13.44
CA PHE A 193 -7.76 2.33 -13.67
C PHE A 193 -7.96 2.73 -15.14
N ALA A 194 -7.55 1.88 -16.09
CA ALA A 194 -7.72 2.15 -17.52
C ALA A 194 -9.19 2.32 -17.91
N ARG A 195 -10.08 1.47 -17.38
CA ARG A 195 -11.53 1.57 -17.64
C ARG A 195 -12.14 2.83 -17.04
N VAL A 196 -11.76 3.20 -15.81
CA VAL A 196 -12.26 4.41 -15.16
C VAL A 196 -11.85 5.64 -15.95
N VAL A 197 -10.58 5.74 -16.32
CA VAL A 197 -10.05 6.87 -17.10
C VAL A 197 -10.70 6.95 -18.48
N ARG A 198 -10.80 5.83 -19.20
CA ARG A 198 -11.47 5.79 -20.51
C ARG A 198 -12.94 6.20 -20.40
N GLY A 199 -13.65 5.83 -19.33
CA GLY A 199 -15.06 6.20 -19.14
C GLY A 199 -15.29 7.65 -18.70
N ALA A 200 -14.25 8.33 -18.18
CA ALA A 200 -14.31 9.73 -17.73
C ALA A 200 -13.85 10.72 -18.81
N THR A 201 -13.25 10.25 -19.90
CA THR A 201 -12.74 11.06 -21.02
C THR A 201 -13.65 10.98 -22.22
#